data_d1da8bd27363d4f7f9e49e2e583c4ba9
#
_entry.id   d1da8bd27363d4f7f9e49e2e583c4ba9
#
_cell.length_a   1.000
_cell.length_b   1.000
_cell.length_c   1.000
_cell.angle_alpha   90.00
_cell.angle_beta   90.00
_cell.angle_gamma   90.00
#
_symmetry.space_group_name_H-M   'P 1'
#
loop_
_entity.id
_entity.type
_entity.pdbx_description
1 polymer ?
#
loop_
_entity_poly.entity_id
_entity_poly.type
_entity_poly.pdbx_seq_one_letter_code
_entity_poly.pdbx_strand_id
1 'polypeptide(L)'
;MRRKCTDSLIYWKKNPGRKPLILQGLRQTGKTWLLMDFGNKQYEHTLYINLETDRSATDYLSVPHDPQEVLLFLETCAGKPLRPASSLLILDNIQCIPQISTLLTSIALDFPQYHIASIYKGVVNSDSFSVHDFDILTLYPLDFEEFLWANAEFALTREIRNHFSDFSSMGKKLHEKALSQFRLYLLSLIHI
;
A
#
# COMPACT_ATOMS: atom_id res chain seq x y z
N MET A 1 -2.73 9.73 -8.62
CA MET A 1 -2.45 10.68 -7.50
C MET A 1 -1.09 10.34 -6.91
N ARG A 2 -0.25 11.32 -6.58
CA ARG A 2 1.07 11.07 -5.96
C ARG A 2 0.91 10.84 -4.46
N ARG A 3 1.58 9.82 -3.91
CA ARG A 3 1.63 9.53 -2.47
C ARG A 3 3.10 9.37 -2.04
N LYS A 4 3.46 9.89 -0.88
CA LYS A 4 4.82 9.76 -0.32
C LYS A 4 5.19 8.30 -0.08
N CYS A 5 4.23 7.49 0.33
CA CYS A 5 4.40 6.05 0.55
C CYS A 5 4.85 5.28 -0.72
N THR A 6 4.66 5.85 -1.93
CA THR A 6 5.12 5.23 -3.19
C THR A 6 6.63 5.04 -3.21
N ASP A 7 7.40 5.97 -2.65
CA ASP A 7 8.86 5.89 -2.60
C ASP A 7 9.32 4.69 -1.72
N SER A 8 8.60 4.45 -0.61
CA SER A 8 8.83 3.27 0.25
C SER A 8 8.50 1.95 -0.46
N LEU A 9 7.44 1.93 -1.29
CA LEU A 9 7.09 0.76 -2.09
C LEU A 9 8.16 0.47 -3.17
N ILE A 10 8.71 1.51 -3.80
CA ILE A 10 9.80 1.37 -4.77
C ILE A 10 11.07 0.83 -4.10
N TYR A 11 11.38 1.33 -2.90
CA TYR A 11 12.50 0.82 -2.10
C TYR A 11 12.29 -0.66 -1.74
N TRP A 12 11.11 -1.02 -1.23
CA TRP A 12 10.74 -2.39 -0.92
C TRP A 12 10.93 -3.32 -2.13
N LYS A 13 10.43 -2.94 -3.30
CA LYS A 13 10.59 -3.73 -4.54
C LYS A 13 12.05 -4.02 -4.86
N LYS A 14 12.94 -3.03 -4.68
CA LYS A 14 14.36 -3.13 -5.03
C LYS A 14 15.21 -3.85 -3.97
N ASN A 15 14.70 -4.02 -2.76
CA ASN A 15 15.42 -4.67 -1.67
C ASN A 15 15.51 -6.18 -1.92
N PRO A 16 16.72 -6.77 -2.09
CA PRO A 16 16.85 -8.22 -2.28
C PRO A 16 16.42 -9.02 -1.04
N GLY A 17 16.54 -8.44 0.16
CA GLY A 17 16.10 -9.03 1.42
C GLY A 17 14.67 -8.65 1.81
N ARG A 18 13.81 -8.23 0.85
CA ARG A 18 12.42 -7.87 1.12
C ARG A 18 11.64 -9.07 1.68
N LYS A 19 10.73 -8.75 2.57
CA LYS A 19 9.75 -9.68 3.11
C LYS A 19 8.39 -9.43 2.46
N PRO A 20 7.38 -10.30 2.63
CA PRO A 20 6.02 -9.97 2.24
C PRO A 20 5.60 -8.63 2.85
N LEU A 21 5.04 -7.76 2.02
CA LEU A 21 4.62 -6.45 2.46
C LEU A 21 3.21 -6.47 3.05
N ILE A 22 3.04 -5.79 4.18
CA ILE A 22 1.71 -5.47 4.71
C ILE A 22 1.52 -3.96 4.67
N LEU A 23 0.57 -3.51 3.84
CA LEU A 23 0.12 -2.13 3.82
C LEU A 23 -1.08 -1.98 4.76
N GLN A 24 -0.83 -1.45 5.94
CA GLN A 24 -1.86 -1.21 6.96
C GLN A 24 -2.37 0.24 6.95
N GLY A 25 -3.48 0.49 7.63
CA GLY A 25 -4.04 1.83 7.84
C GLY A 25 -5.55 1.83 7.88
N LEU A 26 -6.13 2.96 8.25
CA LEU A 26 -7.58 3.14 8.38
C LEU A 26 -8.31 2.83 7.07
N ARG A 27 -9.61 2.55 7.17
CA ARG A 27 -10.46 2.41 5.98
C ARG A 27 -10.43 3.69 5.16
N GLN A 28 -10.63 3.58 3.84
CA GLN A 28 -10.73 4.70 2.88
C GLN A 28 -9.47 5.58 2.73
N THR A 29 -8.31 5.19 3.25
CA THR A 29 -7.04 5.92 3.04
C THR A 29 -6.43 5.74 1.65
N GLY A 30 -7.02 4.89 0.80
CA GLY A 30 -6.56 4.65 -0.57
C GLY A 30 -5.53 3.52 -0.71
N LYS A 31 -5.44 2.57 0.24
CA LYS A 31 -4.48 1.44 0.21
C LYS A 31 -4.58 0.61 -1.07
N THR A 32 -5.78 0.15 -1.40
CA THR A 32 -6.03 -0.66 -2.61
C THR A 32 -5.63 0.09 -3.87
N TRP A 33 -6.05 1.36 -3.98
CA TRP A 33 -5.66 2.20 -5.10
C TRP A 33 -4.14 2.34 -5.21
N LEU A 34 -3.45 2.59 -4.10
CA LEU A 34 -1.99 2.79 -4.07
C LEU A 34 -1.25 1.54 -4.56
N LEU A 35 -1.60 0.34 -4.04
CA LEU A 35 -0.94 -0.90 -4.47
C LEU A 35 -1.27 -1.27 -5.91
N MET A 36 -2.50 -1.04 -6.37
CA MET A 36 -2.87 -1.26 -7.78
C MET A 36 -2.12 -0.29 -8.72
N ASP A 37 -2.04 0.99 -8.39
CA ASP A 37 -1.28 1.97 -9.18
C ASP A 37 0.22 1.64 -9.19
N PHE A 38 0.76 1.23 -8.03
CA PHE A 38 2.15 0.78 -7.91
C PHE A 38 2.40 -0.48 -8.74
N GLY A 39 1.55 -1.50 -8.63
CA GLY A 39 1.65 -2.73 -9.38
C GLY A 39 1.63 -2.48 -10.88
N ASN A 40 0.64 -1.74 -11.37
CA ASN A 40 0.49 -1.44 -12.79
C ASN A 40 1.64 -0.62 -13.39
N LYS A 41 2.35 0.18 -12.58
CA LYS A 41 3.49 0.98 -13.03
C LYS A 41 4.83 0.27 -12.92
N GLN A 42 4.94 -0.70 -12.02
CA GLN A 42 6.22 -1.28 -11.63
C GLN A 42 6.37 -2.75 -12.04
N TYR A 43 5.30 -3.43 -12.41
CA TYR A 43 5.30 -4.84 -12.77
C TYR A 43 4.61 -5.08 -14.10
N GLU A 44 4.95 -6.17 -14.76
CA GLU A 44 4.29 -6.62 -16.01
C GLU A 44 2.86 -7.11 -15.72
N HIS A 45 2.71 -7.82 -14.60
CA HIS A 45 1.44 -8.36 -14.16
C HIS A 45 1.14 -7.96 -12.73
N THR A 46 -0.07 -7.47 -12.48
CA THR A 46 -0.61 -7.24 -11.16
C THR A 46 -1.81 -8.15 -10.96
N LEU A 47 -1.68 -9.07 -10.01
CA LEU A 47 -2.73 -9.98 -9.59
C LEU A 47 -3.39 -9.38 -8.34
N TYR A 48 -4.71 -9.27 -8.36
CA TYR A 48 -5.46 -8.71 -7.24
C TYR A 48 -6.58 -9.65 -6.83
N ILE A 49 -6.60 -10.02 -5.56
CA ILE A 49 -7.61 -10.88 -4.95
C ILE A 49 -8.12 -10.19 -3.68
N ASN A 50 -9.43 -10.03 -3.60
CA ASN A 50 -10.08 -9.45 -2.43
C ASN A 50 -10.73 -10.56 -1.59
N LEU A 51 -10.12 -10.87 -0.46
CA LEU A 51 -10.53 -11.96 0.43
C LEU A 51 -11.87 -11.69 1.16
N GLU A 52 -12.40 -10.47 1.13
CA GLU A 52 -13.73 -10.17 1.66
C GLU A 52 -14.85 -10.55 0.67
N THR A 53 -14.57 -10.50 -0.64
CA THR A 53 -15.56 -10.73 -1.68
C THR A 53 -15.39 -12.05 -2.42
N ASP A 54 -14.17 -12.57 -2.49
CA ASP A 54 -13.85 -13.86 -3.13
C ASP A 54 -13.92 -14.99 -2.08
N ARG A 55 -15.10 -15.58 -1.94
CA ARG A 55 -15.32 -16.69 -1.01
C ARG A 55 -14.49 -17.92 -1.36
N SER A 56 -14.31 -18.23 -2.64
CA SER A 56 -13.50 -19.36 -3.07
C SER A 56 -12.05 -19.24 -2.60
N ALA A 57 -11.46 -18.05 -2.75
CA ALA A 57 -10.11 -17.77 -2.26
C ALA A 57 -10.05 -17.82 -0.73
N THR A 58 -11.04 -17.26 -0.04
CA THR A 58 -11.07 -17.24 1.41
C THR A 58 -11.22 -18.64 2.01
N ASP A 59 -12.13 -19.44 1.50
CA ASP A 59 -12.36 -20.82 1.95
C ASP A 59 -11.12 -21.68 1.73
N TYR A 60 -10.50 -21.59 0.54
CA TYR A 60 -9.28 -22.32 0.23
C TYR A 60 -8.11 -21.93 1.14
N LEU A 61 -7.84 -20.63 1.29
CA LEU A 61 -6.71 -20.14 2.10
C LEU A 61 -6.94 -20.27 3.62
N SER A 62 -8.14 -20.62 4.07
CA SER A 62 -8.45 -20.83 5.49
C SER A 62 -8.00 -22.18 6.03
N VAL A 63 -7.59 -23.10 5.16
CA VAL A 63 -7.03 -24.40 5.54
C VAL A 63 -5.57 -24.49 5.09
N PRO A 64 -4.73 -25.30 5.76
CA PRO A 64 -3.33 -25.45 5.38
C PRO A 64 -3.21 -26.12 4.00
N HIS A 65 -2.37 -25.55 3.14
CA HIS A 65 -1.99 -26.09 1.84
C HIS A 65 -0.48 -25.95 1.63
N ASP A 66 0.03 -26.72 0.68
CA ASP A 66 1.41 -26.53 0.22
C ASP A 66 1.57 -25.14 -0.43
N PRO A 67 2.64 -24.40 -0.11
CA PRO A 67 2.87 -23.05 -0.67
C PRO A 67 2.84 -23.00 -2.21
N GLN A 68 3.32 -24.05 -2.89
CA GLN A 68 3.30 -24.10 -4.36
C GLN A 68 1.86 -24.24 -4.90
N GLU A 69 1.04 -25.06 -4.25
CA GLU A 69 -0.37 -25.23 -4.61
C GLU A 69 -1.15 -23.93 -4.41
N VAL A 70 -0.84 -23.20 -3.33
CA VAL A 70 -1.44 -21.90 -3.07
C VAL A 70 -1.10 -20.89 -4.17
N LEU A 71 0.16 -20.80 -4.59
CA LEU A 71 0.55 -19.88 -5.67
C LEU A 71 -0.18 -20.20 -6.97
N LEU A 72 -0.29 -21.48 -7.34
CA LEU A 72 -1.02 -21.93 -8.53
C LEU A 72 -2.52 -21.62 -8.44
N PHE A 73 -3.11 -21.82 -7.27
CA PHE A 73 -4.50 -21.50 -7.02
C PHE A 73 -4.76 -19.98 -7.16
N LEU A 74 -3.91 -19.13 -6.57
CA LEU A 74 -4.02 -17.68 -6.64
C LEU A 74 -3.82 -17.16 -8.08
N GLU A 75 -2.94 -17.78 -8.86
CA GLU A 75 -2.79 -17.51 -10.29
C GLU A 75 -4.11 -17.78 -11.05
N THR A 76 -4.74 -18.92 -10.75
CA THR A 76 -6.01 -19.31 -11.35
C THR A 76 -7.13 -18.34 -10.96
N CYS A 77 -7.26 -17.98 -9.69
CA CYS A 77 -8.25 -17.01 -9.21
C CYS A 77 -8.09 -15.64 -9.88
N ALA A 78 -6.85 -15.17 -10.01
CA ALA A 78 -6.57 -13.88 -10.62
C ALA A 78 -6.69 -13.86 -12.15
N GLY A 79 -6.72 -15.02 -12.80
CA GLY A 79 -6.78 -15.16 -14.26
C GLY A 79 -5.58 -14.56 -15.00
N LYS A 80 -4.44 -14.46 -14.32
CA LYS A 80 -3.21 -13.85 -14.85
C LYS A 80 -1.99 -14.63 -14.36
N PRO A 81 -0.92 -14.71 -15.17
CA PRO A 81 0.28 -15.45 -14.78
C PRO A 81 0.99 -14.79 -13.59
N LEU A 82 1.34 -15.59 -12.60
CA LEU A 82 2.16 -15.19 -11.47
C LEU A 82 3.62 -15.59 -11.77
N ARG A 83 4.39 -14.63 -12.26
CA ARG A 83 5.79 -14.85 -12.67
C ARG A 83 6.75 -14.28 -11.64
N PRO A 84 7.84 -14.99 -11.29
CA PRO A 84 8.88 -14.49 -10.40
C PRO A 84 9.38 -13.11 -10.82
N ALA A 85 9.56 -12.20 -9.87
CA ALA A 85 10.07 -10.84 -10.01
C ALA A 85 9.30 -9.89 -10.95
N SER A 86 8.54 -10.40 -11.93
CA SER A 86 7.79 -9.57 -12.89
C SER A 86 6.30 -9.42 -12.56
N SER A 87 5.80 -10.18 -11.58
CA SER A 87 4.42 -10.07 -11.09
C SER A 87 4.37 -9.56 -9.66
N LEU A 88 3.33 -8.79 -9.35
CA LEU A 88 2.95 -8.42 -7.99
C LEU A 88 1.63 -9.11 -7.63
N LEU A 89 1.62 -9.91 -6.59
CA LEU A 89 0.41 -10.46 -5.99
C LEU A 89 -0.09 -9.53 -4.90
N ILE A 90 -1.33 -9.07 -5.00
CA ILE A 90 -2.00 -8.22 -4.01
C ILE A 90 -3.14 -9.00 -3.37
N LEU A 91 -3.05 -9.24 -2.07
CA LEU A 91 -4.11 -9.84 -1.24
C LEU A 91 -4.77 -8.75 -0.40
N ASP A 92 -6.01 -8.40 -0.72
CA ASP A 92 -6.76 -7.38 0.01
C ASP A 92 -7.62 -8.01 1.10
N ASN A 93 -7.73 -7.33 2.24
CA ASN A 93 -8.50 -7.77 3.41
C ASN A 93 -8.00 -9.06 4.05
N ILE A 94 -6.68 -9.18 4.24
CA ILE A 94 -6.05 -10.38 4.82
C ILE A 94 -6.54 -10.72 6.23
N GLN A 95 -7.15 -9.79 6.95
CA GLN A 95 -7.77 -10.03 8.26
C GLN A 95 -8.96 -11.00 8.21
N CYS A 96 -9.48 -11.32 7.03
CA CYS A 96 -10.54 -12.31 6.86
C CYS A 96 -10.06 -13.76 7.09
N ILE A 97 -8.74 -13.98 7.07
CA ILE A 97 -8.15 -15.31 7.24
C ILE A 97 -7.28 -15.33 8.51
N PRO A 98 -7.67 -16.06 9.56
CA PRO A 98 -7.01 -15.99 10.86
C PRO A 98 -5.52 -16.36 10.87
N GLN A 99 -5.10 -17.30 10.04
CA GLN A 99 -3.72 -17.82 10.00
C GLN A 99 -2.96 -17.40 8.74
N ILE A 100 -3.37 -16.32 8.08
CA ILE A 100 -2.75 -15.86 6.83
C ILE A 100 -1.26 -15.53 7.00
N SER A 101 -0.85 -15.08 8.19
CA SER A 101 0.56 -14.78 8.46
C SER A 101 1.47 -15.99 8.27
N THR A 102 1.07 -17.16 8.81
CA THR A 102 1.83 -18.40 8.66
C THR A 102 1.97 -18.79 7.20
N LEU A 103 0.88 -18.71 6.42
CA LEU A 103 0.90 -19.00 5.00
C LEU A 103 1.83 -18.06 4.22
N LEU A 104 1.74 -16.76 4.46
CA LEU A 104 2.57 -15.77 3.79
C LEU A 104 4.06 -15.94 4.13
N THR A 105 4.37 -16.29 5.38
CA THR A 105 5.74 -16.59 5.82
C THR A 105 6.27 -17.84 5.12
N SER A 106 5.49 -18.92 5.04
CA SER A 106 5.88 -20.15 4.33
C SER A 106 6.15 -19.87 2.84
N ILE A 107 5.26 -19.13 2.17
CA ILE A 107 5.48 -18.75 0.77
C ILE A 107 6.76 -17.92 0.61
N ALA A 108 7.03 -17.00 1.51
CA ALA A 108 8.21 -16.14 1.42
C ALA A 108 9.53 -16.91 1.65
N LEU A 109 9.51 -17.95 2.47
CA LEU A 109 10.65 -18.81 2.73
C LEU A 109 10.96 -19.74 1.53
N ASP A 110 9.93 -20.36 1.00
CA ASP A 110 10.08 -21.35 -0.08
C ASP A 110 10.20 -20.70 -1.46
N PHE A 111 9.58 -19.54 -1.65
CA PHE A 111 9.48 -18.83 -2.93
C PHE A 111 9.81 -17.33 -2.81
N PRO A 112 11.01 -16.94 -2.35
CA PRO A 112 11.37 -15.54 -2.09
C PRO A 112 11.39 -14.65 -3.34
N GLN A 113 11.38 -15.26 -4.53
CA GLN A 113 11.34 -14.54 -5.81
C GLN A 113 9.97 -13.94 -6.14
N TYR A 114 8.90 -14.35 -5.46
CA TYR A 114 7.57 -13.76 -5.66
C TYR A 114 7.37 -12.52 -4.82
N HIS A 115 6.78 -11.50 -5.42
CA HIS A 115 6.48 -10.24 -4.74
C HIS A 115 5.03 -10.27 -4.25
N ILE A 116 4.85 -10.28 -2.94
CA ILE A 116 3.53 -10.34 -2.30
C ILE A 116 3.33 -9.09 -1.47
N ALA A 117 2.25 -8.35 -1.74
CA ALA A 117 1.81 -7.22 -0.96
C ALA A 117 0.37 -7.46 -0.46
N SER A 118 0.18 -7.30 0.82
CA SER A 118 -1.11 -7.54 1.47
C SER A 118 -1.68 -6.24 2.03
N ILE A 119 -3.01 -6.12 2.04
CA ILE A 119 -3.70 -4.97 2.63
C ILE A 119 -4.42 -5.42 3.89
N TYR A 120 -4.14 -4.71 4.97
CA TYR A 120 -4.80 -4.87 6.26
C TYR A 120 -5.62 -3.61 6.60
N LYS A 121 -6.89 -3.78 6.92
CA LYS A 121 -7.78 -2.68 7.35
C LYS A 121 -7.65 -2.46 8.85
N GLY A 122 -6.89 -1.45 9.26
CA GLY A 122 -6.59 -1.14 10.65
C GLY A 122 -5.09 -1.17 10.92
N VAL A 123 -4.71 -1.46 12.16
CA VAL A 123 -3.33 -1.63 12.61
C VAL A 123 -3.13 -3.11 12.92
N VAL A 124 -2.11 -3.73 12.35
CA VAL A 124 -1.81 -5.14 12.60
C VAL A 124 -1.35 -5.35 14.05
N ASN A 125 -1.75 -6.48 14.62
CA ASN A 125 -1.24 -6.91 15.92
C ASN A 125 0.17 -7.50 15.73
N SER A 126 1.14 -7.05 16.53
CA SER A 126 2.52 -7.56 16.53
C SER A 126 2.61 -9.07 16.81
N ASP A 127 1.64 -9.63 17.54
CA ASP A 127 1.61 -11.06 17.84
C ASP A 127 1.26 -11.91 16.60
N SER A 128 0.48 -11.34 15.68
CA SER A 128 0.07 -12.02 14.44
C SER A 128 0.97 -11.74 13.26
N PHE A 129 1.60 -10.56 13.22
CA PHE A 129 2.45 -10.12 12.12
C PHE A 129 3.76 -9.52 12.67
N SER A 130 4.76 -10.38 12.81
CA SER A 130 6.07 -9.96 13.30
C SER A 130 6.83 -9.12 12.27
N VAL A 131 7.48 -8.05 12.71
CA VAL A 131 8.42 -7.27 11.88
C VAL A 131 9.66 -8.09 11.44
N HIS A 132 9.87 -9.27 12.06
CA HIS A 132 10.90 -10.19 11.61
C HIS A 132 10.51 -10.92 10.33
N ASP A 133 9.22 -11.10 10.07
CA ASP A 133 8.70 -11.90 8.94
C ASP A 133 8.07 -11.03 7.87
N PHE A 134 7.71 -9.78 8.18
CA PHE A 134 6.97 -8.87 7.29
C PHE A 134 7.61 -7.48 7.24
N ASP A 135 7.54 -6.87 6.06
CA ASP A 135 7.75 -5.43 5.89
C ASP A 135 6.40 -4.74 6.06
N ILE A 136 6.28 -3.90 7.09
CA ILE A 136 5.02 -3.23 7.44
C ILE A 136 5.10 -1.76 7.07
N LEU A 137 4.21 -1.30 6.18
CA LEU A 137 4.04 0.11 5.85
C LEU A 137 2.68 0.59 6.31
N THR A 138 2.65 1.78 6.91
CA THR A 138 1.39 2.42 7.33
C THR A 138 1.01 3.51 6.34
N LEU A 139 -0.19 3.40 5.76
CA LEU A 139 -0.77 4.46 4.95
C LEU A 139 -1.73 5.30 5.80
N TYR A 140 -1.32 6.52 6.04
CA TYR A 140 -2.15 7.54 6.69
C TYR A 140 -3.09 8.22 5.69
N PRO A 141 -4.13 8.95 6.14
CA PRO A 141 -4.84 9.90 5.30
C PRO A 141 -3.85 10.85 4.59
N LEU A 142 -4.30 11.52 3.54
CA LEU A 142 -3.46 12.51 2.85
C LEU A 142 -2.95 13.54 3.86
N ASP A 143 -1.65 13.82 3.82
CA ASP A 143 -1.14 15.03 4.46
C ASP A 143 -1.40 16.27 3.59
N PHE A 144 -1.14 17.46 4.12
CA PHE A 144 -1.44 18.70 3.40
C PHE A 144 -0.67 18.81 2.08
N GLU A 145 0.56 18.33 2.05
CA GLU A 145 1.37 18.34 0.83
C GLU A 145 0.81 17.39 -0.23
N GLU A 146 0.43 16.17 0.16
CA GLU A 146 -0.21 15.21 -0.74
C GLU A 146 -1.57 15.72 -1.24
N PHE A 147 -2.31 16.43 -0.38
CA PHE A 147 -3.55 17.12 -0.76
C PHE A 147 -3.29 18.20 -1.81
N LEU A 148 -2.26 19.02 -1.64
CA LEU A 148 -1.87 20.01 -2.65
C LEU A 148 -1.48 19.36 -3.98
N TRP A 149 -0.75 18.24 -3.94
CA TRP A 149 -0.42 17.48 -5.17
C TRP A 149 -1.67 16.92 -5.85
N ALA A 150 -2.63 16.43 -5.07
CA ALA A 150 -3.89 15.91 -5.60
C ALA A 150 -4.71 17.00 -6.33
N ASN A 151 -4.57 18.26 -5.88
CA ASN A 151 -5.19 19.44 -6.51
C ASN A 151 -4.28 20.13 -7.55
N ALA A 152 -3.19 19.48 -7.99
CA ALA A 152 -2.22 20.03 -8.95
C ALA A 152 -1.51 21.33 -8.50
N GLU A 153 -1.52 21.65 -7.20
CA GLU A 153 -0.88 22.84 -6.62
C GLU A 153 0.62 22.63 -6.33
N PHE A 154 1.35 22.08 -7.30
CA PHE A 154 2.79 21.77 -7.16
C PHE A 154 3.65 23.01 -6.93
N ALA A 155 3.32 24.13 -7.57
CA ALA A 155 4.04 25.39 -7.38
C ALA A 155 3.87 25.90 -5.94
N LEU A 156 2.65 25.87 -5.41
CA LEU A 156 2.38 26.27 -4.02
C LEU A 156 3.12 25.39 -3.02
N THR A 157 3.15 24.07 -3.25
CA THR A 157 3.92 23.13 -2.43
C THR A 157 5.39 23.48 -2.37
N ARG A 158 6.00 23.79 -3.53
CA ARG A 158 7.41 24.17 -3.62
C ARG A 158 7.70 25.48 -2.85
N GLU A 159 6.85 26.48 -3.03
CA GLU A 159 7.03 27.78 -2.37
C GLU A 159 6.88 27.65 -0.83
N ILE A 160 5.91 26.85 -0.34
CA ILE A 160 5.79 26.57 1.10
C ILE A 160 7.08 25.94 1.64
N ARG A 161 7.65 24.95 0.93
CA ARG A 161 8.90 24.30 1.33
C ARG A 161 10.08 25.27 1.34
N ASN A 162 10.23 26.08 0.29
CA ASN A 162 11.32 27.05 0.18
C ASN A 162 11.29 28.02 1.35
N HIS A 163 10.15 28.69 1.57
CA HIS A 163 9.98 29.64 2.65
C HIS A 163 10.15 29.03 4.04
N PHE A 164 9.76 27.76 4.22
CA PHE A 164 10.02 27.03 5.45
C PHE A 164 11.51 26.75 5.66
N SER A 165 12.24 26.36 4.61
CA SER A 165 13.67 26.03 4.68
C SER A 165 14.52 27.29 4.93
N ASP A 166 14.14 28.42 4.33
CA ASP A 166 14.88 29.67 4.41
C ASP A 166 14.45 30.56 5.59
N PHE A 167 13.44 30.10 6.35
CA PHE A 167 12.81 30.87 7.44
C PHE A 167 12.34 32.26 6.98
N SER A 168 11.93 32.38 5.71
CA SER A 168 11.47 33.63 5.12
C SER A 168 9.94 33.70 5.10
N SER A 169 9.38 34.92 5.16
CA SER A 169 7.93 35.10 5.08
C SER A 169 7.42 34.99 3.65
N MET A 170 6.33 34.26 3.45
CA MET A 170 5.59 34.25 2.18
C MET A 170 4.93 35.61 1.93
N GLY A 171 4.96 36.08 0.68
CA GLY A 171 4.19 37.28 0.29
C GLY A 171 2.68 37.09 0.55
N LYS A 172 1.98 38.17 0.92
CA LYS A 172 0.58 38.18 1.38
C LYS A 172 -0.36 37.32 0.51
N LYS A 173 -0.34 37.50 -0.83
CA LYS A 173 -1.20 36.76 -1.76
C LYS A 173 -0.95 35.25 -1.73
N LEU A 174 0.31 34.84 -1.67
CA LEU A 174 0.68 33.43 -1.65
C LEU A 174 0.29 32.78 -0.30
N HIS A 175 0.49 33.52 0.79
CA HIS A 175 0.07 33.10 2.13
C HIS A 175 -1.45 32.92 2.23
N GLU A 176 -2.24 33.87 1.71
CA GLU A 176 -3.70 33.77 1.65
C GLU A 176 -4.16 32.55 0.84
N LYS A 177 -3.50 32.28 -0.29
CA LYS A 177 -3.76 31.06 -1.09
C LYS A 177 -3.45 29.80 -0.29
N ALA A 178 -2.31 29.74 0.40
CA ALA A 178 -1.93 28.59 1.22
C ALA A 178 -2.96 28.34 2.34
N LEU A 179 -3.40 29.38 3.04
CA LEU A 179 -4.41 29.29 4.09
C LEU A 179 -5.78 28.83 3.54
N SER A 180 -6.16 29.31 2.36
CA SER A 180 -7.40 28.85 1.70
C SER A 180 -7.35 27.34 1.39
N GLN A 181 -6.25 26.83 0.82
CA GLN A 181 -6.06 25.42 0.56
C GLN A 181 -5.99 24.60 1.86
N PHE A 182 -5.38 25.12 2.90
CA PHE A 182 -5.31 24.44 4.20
C PHE A 182 -6.70 24.30 4.85
N ARG A 183 -7.56 25.31 4.74
CA ARG A 183 -8.95 25.20 5.19
C ARG A 183 -9.72 24.12 4.43
N LEU A 184 -9.55 24.03 3.11
CA LEU A 184 -10.16 22.96 2.30
C LEU A 184 -9.64 21.57 2.70
N TYR A 185 -8.34 21.47 2.98
CA TYR A 185 -7.73 20.24 3.49
C TYR A 185 -8.36 19.79 4.81
N LEU A 186 -8.49 20.71 5.79
CA LEU A 186 -9.11 20.39 7.08
C LEU A 186 -10.57 19.94 6.92
N LEU A 187 -11.34 20.57 6.02
CA LEU A 187 -12.71 20.16 5.72
C LEU A 187 -12.74 18.76 5.08
N SER A 188 -11.77 18.42 4.23
CA SER A 188 -11.70 17.10 3.60
C SER A 188 -11.44 15.97 4.60
N LEU A 189 -10.72 16.23 5.69
CA LEU A 189 -10.45 15.24 6.74
C LEU A 189 -11.67 14.91 7.60
N ILE A 190 -12.68 15.78 7.64
CA ILE A 190 -13.91 15.56 8.43
C ILE A 190 -14.83 14.51 7.76
N HIS A 191 -14.62 14.25 6.48
CA HIS A 191 -15.44 13.33 5.68
C HIS A 191 -14.79 11.95 5.43
N ILE A 192 -13.65 11.67 6.08
CA ILE A 192 -12.99 10.37 6.08
C ILE A 192 -13.35 9.62 7.36
#